data_c72ef2f9c0afbe4dcb852348c86f3997
#
_entry.id   c72ef2f9c0afbe4dcb852348c86f3997
#
_cell.length_a   1.000
_cell.length_b   1.000
_cell.length_c   1.000
_cell.angle_alpha   90.00
_cell.angle_beta   90.00
_cell.angle_gamma   90.00
#
_symmetry.space_group_name_H-M   'P 1'
#
loop_
_entity.id
_entity.type
_entity.pdbx_description
1 polymer ?
#
loop_
_entity_poly.entity_id
_entity_poly.type
_entity_poly.pdbx_seq_one_letter_code
_entity_poly.pdbx_strand_id
1 'polypeptide(L)'
;MKRIVCITAFAAALAVAAAASARTSPGPMSGPSKAVTSEILDAIALEIERAKSALRIAGALPPYFIGHKLTEVEVSDTVASLGSTTWKKDRHFVTLDARVHVGDYKLDNSNFVIANAERTDGLATLQLPIEATPRIARRVAWLVTDAAYKEALEQIRAKIDTRRAGGTSDPDRPSHTRRAAFVKQEPVEVPALESNDALDRRARAISRVFRGIAHVRDSRVAFTSFLERRWYINSEGTRAHDTRRVSGVIIVATAQADDGQELAVFYSRYGHTAKDLPGDSELLAEARNLAKKLDAIRKAPVVDNYIGPVLFEGGGAVDIVRTTLAPHLGGTPLPEGLSAAEAKQFGGGLSDDTVGLRVLSPLLSVTDDPTSHRSGRRALIGGFQIDDEGVPAQRVEVVRDGFLKTLLIGRTPSKKLRTSNGHARRSAPGGVYRGTATNLFISGKRG
;
A
#
# COMPACT_ATOMS: atom_id res chain seq x y z
N MET A 1 15.35 -8.19 -28.20
CA MET A 1 15.10 -7.37 -26.96
C MET A 1 13.63 -7.57 -26.58
N LYS A 2 13.39 -8.25 -25.44
CA LYS A 2 12.04 -8.61 -25.00
C LYS A 2 11.31 -7.36 -24.53
N ARG A 3 10.28 -6.93 -25.25
CA ARG A 3 9.34 -5.91 -24.78
C ARG A 3 8.38 -6.56 -23.80
N ILE A 4 8.62 -6.38 -22.51
CA ILE A 4 7.72 -6.78 -21.44
C ILE A 4 6.65 -5.69 -21.36
N VAL A 5 5.45 -5.97 -21.88
CA VAL A 5 4.27 -5.19 -21.58
C VAL A 5 3.96 -5.40 -20.11
N CYS A 6 4.05 -4.34 -19.33
CA CYS A 6 3.93 -4.35 -17.86
C CYS A 6 2.48 -4.62 -17.42
N ILE A 7 2.02 -5.89 -17.53
CA ILE A 7 0.76 -6.36 -16.92
C ILE A 7 0.94 -6.60 -15.40
N THR A 8 2.19 -6.64 -14.92
CA THR A 8 2.55 -7.04 -13.56
C THR A 8 2.33 -5.97 -12.47
N ALA A 9 2.20 -4.70 -12.80
CA ALA A 9 2.11 -3.66 -11.78
C ALA A 9 0.70 -3.48 -11.18
N PHE A 10 -0.37 -3.98 -11.82
CA PHE A 10 -1.73 -3.92 -11.28
C PHE A 10 -2.06 -5.07 -10.31
N ALA A 11 -1.33 -6.18 -10.40
CA ALA A 11 -1.44 -7.28 -9.46
C ALA A 11 -0.91 -6.93 -8.06
N ALA A 12 0.01 -5.95 -7.94
CA ALA A 12 0.63 -5.61 -6.66
C ALA A 12 -0.32 -4.93 -5.67
N ALA A 13 -1.25 -4.09 -6.09
CA ALA A 13 -2.22 -3.49 -5.18
C ALA A 13 -3.30 -4.48 -4.71
N LEU A 14 -3.64 -5.49 -5.52
CA LEU A 14 -4.49 -6.63 -5.14
C LEU A 14 -3.67 -7.78 -4.52
N ALA A 15 -2.38 -7.93 -4.84
CA ALA A 15 -1.50 -8.99 -4.34
C ALA A 15 -1.11 -8.82 -2.87
N VAL A 16 -1.23 -7.64 -2.27
CA VAL A 16 -1.08 -7.45 -0.81
C VAL A 16 -2.10 -8.28 -0.02
N ALA A 17 -3.24 -8.61 -0.62
CA ALA A 17 -4.21 -9.55 -0.04
C ALA A 17 -3.89 -11.04 -0.35
N ALA A 18 -2.99 -11.35 -1.26
CA ALA A 18 -2.73 -12.72 -1.73
C ALA A 18 -1.60 -13.45 -0.99
N ALA A 19 -0.71 -12.75 -0.30
CA ALA A 19 0.46 -13.36 0.34
C ALA A 19 0.17 -14.03 1.70
N ALA A 20 -1.01 -13.84 2.30
CA ALA A 20 -1.40 -14.59 3.49
C ALA A 20 -2.08 -15.91 3.07
N SER A 21 -1.29 -16.91 2.74
CA SER A 21 -1.76 -18.28 2.50
C SER A 21 -2.13 -18.98 3.82
N ALA A 22 -3.24 -18.57 4.43
CA ALA A 22 -3.82 -19.27 5.55
C ALA A 22 -5.04 -20.09 5.07
N ARG A 23 -5.00 -21.38 5.31
CA ARG A 23 -6.14 -22.30 5.13
C ARG A 23 -7.21 -21.93 6.15
N THR A 24 -8.24 -21.21 5.75
CA THR A 24 -9.44 -21.01 6.54
C THR A 24 -10.66 -21.25 5.66
N SER A 25 -11.55 -22.14 6.10
CA SER A 25 -12.84 -22.36 5.46
C SER A 25 -13.70 -21.12 5.65
N PRO A 26 -14.36 -20.60 4.60
CA PRO A 26 -15.22 -19.43 4.74
C PRO A 26 -16.58 -19.84 5.30
N GLY A 27 -16.95 -19.23 6.42
CA GLY A 27 -18.37 -19.12 6.81
C GLY A 27 -19.05 -17.97 6.05
N PRO A 28 -20.38 -17.90 6.01
CA PRO A 28 -21.09 -16.83 5.35
C PRO A 28 -20.78 -15.50 6.05
N MET A 29 -20.23 -14.54 5.29
CA MET A 29 -19.93 -13.19 5.78
C MET A 29 -21.21 -12.35 5.72
N SER A 30 -21.84 -12.13 6.86
CA SER A 30 -22.99 -11.25 6.99
C SER A 30 -22.90 -10.40 8.26
N GLY A 31 -22.94 -9.10 8.12
CA GLY A 31 -23.02 -8.12 9.20
C GLY A 31 -21.71 -7.43 9.56
N PRO A 32 -21.73 -6.44 10.48
CA PRO A 32 -20.52 -5.81 10.98
C PRO A 32 -19.65 -6.87 11.68
N SER A 33 -18.39 -6.94 11.32
CA SER A 33 -17.47 -7.89 11.95
C SER A 33 -17.39 -7.63 13.45
N LYS A 34 -17.51 -8.70 14.24
CA LYS A 34 -17.30 -8.69 15.69
C LYS A 34 -15.91 -9.18 16.08
N ALA A 35 -15.02 -9.38 15.12
CA ALA A 35 -13.71 -9.98 15.36
C ALA A 35 -12.81 -9.11 16.24
N VAL A 36 -12.95 -7.78 16.17
CA VAL A 36 -12.16 -6.85 16.98
C VAL A 36 -13.08 -6.00 17.85
N THR A 37 -13.15 -6.37 19.14
CA THR A 37 -13.92 -5.66 20.15
C THR A 37 -13.05 -4.67 20.94
N SER A 38 -13.69 -3.80 21.75
CA SER A 38 -12.98 -2.91 22.66
C SER A 38 -12.11 -3.67 23.65
N GLU A 39 -12.60 -4.80 24.16
CA GLU A 39 -11.86 -5.63 25.13
C GLU A 39 -10.57 -6.23 24.51
N ILE A 40 -10.61 -6.57 23.21
CA ILE A 40 -9.41 -7.02 22.49
C ILE A 40 -8.40 -5.88 22.37
N LEU A 41 -8.84 -4.68 22.03
CA LEU A 41 -7.98 -3.50 21.93
C LEU A 41 -7.38 -3.12 23.30
N ASP A 42 -8.18 -3.21 24.36
CA ASP A 42 -7.72 -2.96 25.72
C ASP A 42 -6.70 -4.01 26.18
N ALA A 43 -6.93 -5.28 25.84
CA ALA A 43 -5.97 -6.35 26.14
C ALA A 43 -4.61 -6.14 25.44
N ILE A 44 -4.63 -5.64 24.19
CA ILE A 44 -3.41 -5.28 23.45
C ILE A 44 -2.74 -4.06 24.10
N ALA A 45 -3.49 -3.03 24.49
CA ALA A 45 -2.96 -1.85 25.16
C ALA A 45 -2.29 -2.19 26.50
N LEU A 46 -2.91 -3.06 27.29
CA LEU A 46 -2.34 -3.58 28.55
C LEU A 46 -1.01 -4.31 28.31
N GLU A 47 -0.89 -5.03 27.19
CA GLU A 47 0.35 -5.72 26.84
C GLU A 47 1.47 -4.76 26.44
N ILE A 48 1.14 -3.63 25.75
CA ILE A 48 2.13 -2.56 25.49
C ILE A 48 2.69 -2.01 26.82
N GLU A 49 1.82 -1.69 27.78
CA GLU A 49 2.25 -1.15 29.08
C GLU A 49 3.11 -2.17 29.86
N ARG A 50 2.71 -3.46 29.85
CA ARG A 50 3.53 -4.52 30.44
C ARG A 50 4.88 -4.63 29.75
N ALA A 51 4.91 -4.68 28.43
CA ALA A 51 6.16 -4.81 27.67
C ALA A 51 7.09 -3.62 27.89
N LYS A 52 6.55 -2.39 27.92
CA LYS A 52 7.31 -1.18 28.20
C LYS A 52 8.05 -1.24 29.57
N SER A 53 7.41 -1.80 30.58
CA SER A 53 7.97 -1.89 31.93
C SER A 53 8.79 -3.17 32.19
N ALA A 54 8.35 -4.32 31.67
CA ALA A 54 8.86 -5.63 32.05
C ALA A 54 9.66 -6.36 30.95
N LEU A 55 9.57 -5.94 29.68
CA LEU A 55 10.31 -6.61 28.61
C LEU A 55 11.80 -6.22 28.67
N ARG A 56 12.61 -7.10 29.24
CA ARG A 56 14.04 -6.90 29.48
C ARG A 56 14.80 -8.19 29.22
N ILE A 57 15.95 -8.07 28.56
CA ILE A 57 16.98 -9.11 28.48
C ILE A 57 18.20 -8.56 29.18
N ALA A 58 18.82 -9.36 30.05
CA ALA A 58 20.01 -8.94 30.82
C ALA A 58 21.12 -8.44 29.86
N GLY A 59 21.66 -7.26 30.14
CA GLY A 59 22.69 -6.64 29.29
C GLY A 59 22.23 -6.07 27.95
N ALA A 60 20.93 -6.11 27.64
CA ALA A 60 20.38 -5.56 26.41
C ALA A 60 19.63 -4.23 26.64
N LEU A 61 19.51 -3.42 25.58
CA LEU A 61 18.77 -2.15 25.61
C LEU A 61 17.28 -2.41 25.78
N PRO A 62 16.58 -1.67 26.67
CA PRO A 62 15.13 -1.78 26.79
C PRO A 62 14.40 -1.14 25.58
N PRO A 63 13.18 -1.55 25.28
CA PRO A 63 12.37 -0.87 24.31
C PRO A 63 11.97 0.53 24.82
N TYR A 64 12.13 1.56 23.99
CA TYR A 64 11.66 2.91 24.28
C TYR A 64 10.35 3.24 23.57
N PHE A 65 10.08 2.55 22.46
CA PHE A 65 8.85 2.68 21.69
C PHE A 65 8.30 1.31 21.33
N ILE A 66 7.00 1.13 21.50
CA ILE A 66 6.25 -0.06 21.08
C ILE A 66 4.98 0.42 20.41
N GLY A 67 4.73 -0.02 19.18
CA GLY A 67 3.51 0.25 18.42
C GLY A 67 2.88 -1.04 17.94
N HIS A 68 1.57 -1.17 18.10
CA HIS A 68 0.78 -2.26 17.54
C HIS A 68 -0.17 -1.74 16.48
N LYS A 69 -0.27 -2.46 15.35
CA LYS A 69 -1.29 -2.25 14.34
C LYS A 69 -2.09 -3.53 14.16
N LEU A 70 -3.34 -3.49 14.55
CA LEU A 70 -4.30 -4.55 14.30
C LEU A 70 -5.01 -4.24 12.98
N THR A 71 -5.02 -5.20 12.06
CA THR A 71 -5.64 -5.06 10.74
C THR A 71 -6.60 -6.21 10.52
N GLU A 72 -7.88 -5.90 10.36
CA GLU A 72 -8.91 -6.82 9.95
C GLU A 72 -9.24 -6.59 8.48
N VAL A 73 -9.25 -7.66 7.69
CA VAL A 73 -9.49 -7.62 6.25
C VAL A 73 -10.59 -8.61 5.87
N GLU A 74 -11.59 -8.11 5.17
CA GLU A 74 -12.62 -8.88 4.50
C GLU A 74 -12.51 -8.65 2.99
N VAL A 75 -12.50 -9.71 2.19
CA VAL A 75 -12.39 -9.65 0.72
C VAL A 75 -13.34 -10.63 0.08
N SER A 76 -14.09 -10.15 -0.91
CA SER A 76 -14.87 -10.96 -1.84
C SER A 76 -14.32 -10.77 -3.24
N ASP A 77 -13.74 -11.83 -3.80
CA ASP A 77 -13.13 -11.84 -5.13
C ASP A 77 -13.85 -12.82 -6.04
N THR A 78 -14.13 -12.39 -7.27
CA THR A 78 -14.58 -13.27 -8.33
C THR A 78 -13.92 -12.93 -9.66
N VAL A 79 -13.64 -13.96 -10.44
CA VAL A 79 -13.06 -13.84 -11.78
C VAL A 79 -13.82 -14.76 -12.71
N ALA A 80 -14.23 -14.24 -13.87
CA ALA A 80 -14.85 -15.03 -14.93
C ALA A 80 -14.11 -14.81 -16.25
N SER A 81 -14.04 -15.86 -17.06
CA SER A 81 -13.56 -15.85 -18.44
C SER A 81 -14.58 -16.50 -19.34
N LEU A 82 -14.84 -15.90 -20.52
CA LEU A 82 -15.72 -16.43 -21.57
C LEU A 82 -17.11 -16.88 -21.08
N GLY A 83 -17.62 -16.26 -20.02
CA GLY A 83 -18.92 -16.55 -19.42
C GLY A 83 -18.91 -17.60 -18.30
N SER A 84 -17.76 -18.12 -17.91
CA SER A 84 -17.60 -19.11 -16.85
C SER A 84 -16.76 -18.56 -15.70
N THR A 85 -17.12 -18.91 -14.47
CA THR A 85 -16.32 -18.56 -13.28
C THR A 85 -15.02 -19.36 -13.29
N THR A 86 -13.89 -18.68 -13.18
CA THR A 86 -12.55 -19.30 -13.06
C THR A 86 -12.01 -19.22 -11.64
N TRP A 87 -12.47 -18.24 -10.87
CA TRP A 87 -12.07 -18.03 -9.49
C TRP A 87 -13.20 -17.37 -8.71
N LYS A 88 -13.42 -17.81 -7.48
CA LYS A 88 -14.37 -17.19 -6.56
C LYS A 88 -13.96 -17.52 -5.14
N LYS A 89 -13.73 -16.50 -4.31
CA LYS A 89 -13.32 -16.71 -2.92
C LYS A 89 -13.71 -15.54 -2.03
N ASP A 90 -14.21 -15.87 -0.85
CA ASP A 90 -14.32 -14.97 0.28
C ASP A 90 -13.16 -15.23 1.26
N ARG A 91 -12.61 -14.17 1.82
CA ARG A 91 -11.54 -14.25 2.83
C ARG A 91 -11.84 -13.28 3.95
N HIS A 92 -11.59 -13.72 5.16
CA HIS A 92 -11.63 -12.90 6.36
C HIS A 92 -10.46 -13.30 7.25
N PHE A 93 -9.66 -12.33 7.66
CA PHE A 93 -8.51 -12.57 8.52
C PHE A 93 -8.17 -11.32 9.33
N VAL A 94 -7.52 -11.54 10.46
CA VAL A 94 -7.03 -10.48 11.34
C VAL A 94 -5.53 -10.70 11.56
N THR A 95 -4.75 -9.63 11.44
CA THR A 95 -3.31 -9.65 11.72
C THR A 95 -2.97 -8.62 12.78
N LEU A 96 -2.00 -8.95 13.63
CA LEU A 96 -1.40 -8.05 14.58
C LEU A 96 0.08 -7.86 14.24
N ASP A 97 0.43 -6.64 13.91
CA ASP A 97 1.81 -6.19 13.74
C ASP A 97 2.31 -5.58 15.06
N ALA A 98 3.53 -5.89 15.45
CA ALA A 98 4.25 -5.15 16.50
C ALA A 98 5.50 -4.51 15.90
N ARG A 99 5.75 -3.27 16.24
CA ARG A 99 6.97 -2.54 15.95
C ARG A 99 7.63 -2.13 17.25
N VAL A 100 8.88 -2.51 17.42
CA VAL A 100 9.66 -2.22 18.63
C VAL A 100 10.92 -1.44 18.26
N HIS A 101 11.16 -0.36 18.98
CA HIS A 101 12.41 0.38 18.88
C HIS A 101 13.19 0.29 20.19
N VAL A 102 14.48 0.02 20.07
CA VAL A 102 15.44 -0.03 21.17
C VAL A 102 16.52 1.03 21.00
N GLY A 103 17.06 1.52 22.10
CA GLY A 103 17.93 2.69 22.08
C GLY A 103 17.18 3.95 22.50
N ASP A 104 17.22 4.98 21.68
CA ASP A 104 16.44 6.21 21.87
C ASP A 104 16.05 6.86 20.54
N TYR A 105 15.36 8.01 20.58
CA TYR A 105 14.94 8.71 19.37
C TYR A 105 16.10 9.21 18.50
N LYS A 106 17.30 9.39 19.05
CA LYS A 106 18.49 9.80 18.31
C LYS A 106 19.14 8.63 17.60
N LEU A 107 19.26 7.50 18.29
CA LEU A 107 19.85 6.27 17.74
C LEU A 107 19.04 5.06 18.14
N ASP A 108 18.36 4.45 17.19
CA ASP A 108 17.61 3.22 17.33
C ASP A 108 17.90 2.24 16.20
N ASN A 109 17.22 1.10 16.24
CA ASN A 109 17.34 0.00 15.27
C ASN A 109 16.71 0.30 13.90
N SER A 110 15.90 1.37 13.76
CA SER A 110 15.16 1.63 12.53
C SER A 110 16.03 2.15 11.38
N ASN A 111 15.49 2.10 10.16
CA ASN A 111 16.15 2.56 8.93
C ASN A 111 17.57 2.00 8.74
N PHE A 112 17.73 0.71 9.03
CA PHE A 112 18.96 -0.05 8.88
C PHE A 112 18.69 -1.36 8.14
N VAL A 113 19.66 -1.84 7.38
CA VAL A 113 19.61 -3.12 6.67
C VAL A 113 20.78 -3.98 7.10
N ILE A 114 20.49 -5.16 7.61
CA ILE A 114 21.48 -6.21 7.79
C ILE A 114 21.70 -6.86 6.42
N ALA A 115 22.94 -7.02 5.99
CA ALA A 115 23.28 -7.68 4.73
C ALA A 115 22.64 -9.08 4.68
N ASN A 116 21.96 -9.39 3.58
CA ASN A 116 21.27 -10.67 3.33
C ASN A 116 20.09 -10.99 4.27
N ALA A 117 19.58 -10.03 5.06
CA ALA A 117 18.40 -10.21 5.88
C ALA A 117 17.16 -9.53 5.27
N GLU A 118 15.97 -10.03 5.60
CA GLU A 118 14.73 -9.33 5.29
C GLU A 118 14.67 -7.98 6.03
N ARG A 119 14.09 -6.97 5.39
CA ARG A 119 14.00 -5.61 5.93
C ARG A 119 12.77 -5.47 6.79
N THR A 120 12.90 -5.52 8.08
CA THR A 120 11.75 -5.53 8.98
C THR A 120 11.68 -4.38 9.99
N ASP A 121 12.74 -3.59 10.21
CA ASP A 121 12.80 -2.46 11.16
C ASP A 121 12.29 -2.80 12.58
N GLY A 122 12.58 -4.00 13.10
CA GLY A 122 12.04 -4.46 14.38
C GLY A 122 10.51 -4.69 14.30
N LEU A 123 10.03 -5.14 13.16
CA LEU A 123 8.62 -5.39 12.89
C LEU A 123 8.33 -6.89 12.81
N ALA A 124 7.43 -7.37 13.63
CA ALA A 124 6.90 -8.72 13.55
C ALA A 124 5.39 -8.71 13.30
N THR A 125 4.89 -9.75 12.64
CA THR A 125 3.48 -9.91 12.31
C THR A 125 3.00 -11.31 12.68
N LEU A 126 1.88 -11.39 13.38
CA LEU A 126 1.19 -12.66 13.66
C LEU A 126 -0.28 -12.56 13.29
N GLN A 127 -0.87 -13.69 12.93
CA GLN A 127 -2.30 -13.80 12.72
C GLN A 127 -3.03 -13.89 14.06
N LEU A 128 -4.11 -13.10 14.21
CA LEU A 128 -5.04 -13.20 15.33
C LEU A 128 -6.25 -14.04 14.88
N PRO A 129 -6.67 -15.08 15.63
CA PRO A 129 -7.91 -15.80 15.32
C PRO A 129 -9.12 -14.84 15.29
N ILE A 130 -10.05 -15.07 14.36
CA ILE A 130 -11.26 -14.22 14.21
C ILE A 130 -12.11 -14.24 15.50
N GLU A 131 -12.15 -15.39 16.17
CA GLU A 131 -12.87 -15.58 17.43
C GLU A 131 -11.96 -15.41 18.66
N ALA A 132 -10.94 -14.53 18.57
CA ALA A 132 -10.00 -14.33 19.66
C ALA A 132 -10.71 -13.76 20.89
N THR A 133 -10.41 -14.34 22.06
CA THR A 133 -10.74 -13.73 23.34
C THR A 133 -9.67 -12.69 23.72
N PRO A 134 -9.95 -11.77 24.68
CA PRO A 134 -8.94 -10.83 25.19
C PRO A 134 -7.67 -11.52 25.69
N ARG A 135 -7.80 -12.72 26.27
CA ARG A 135 -6.63 -13.53 26.71
C ARG A 135 -5.79 -14.00 25.52
N ILE A 136 -6.41 -14.46 24.43
CA ILE A 136 -5.72 -14.87 23.20
C ILE A 136 -5.05 -13.66 22.55
N ALA A 137 -5.77 -12.55 22.45
CA ALA A 137 -5.24 -11.31 21.87
C ALA A 137 -3.99 -10.82 22.64
N ARG A 138 -4.04 -10.84 23.98
CA ARG A 138 -2.91 -10.48 24.82
C ARG A 138 -1.71 -11.41 24.64
N ARG A 139 -1.95 -12.73 24.52
CA ARG A 139 -0.89 -13.70 24.24
C ARG A 139 -0.24 -13.48 22.87
N VAL A 140 -1.04 -13.23 21.83
CA VAL A 140 -0.52 -12.93 20.47
C VAL A 140 0.27 -11.62 20.50
N ALA A 141 -0.22 -10.58 21.19
CA ALA A 141 0.48 -9.32 21.36
C ALA A 141 1.82 -9.50 22.06
N TRP A 142 1.87 -10.34 23.10
CA TRP A 142 3.13 -10.68 23.78
C TRP A 142 4.11 -11.36 22.84
N LEU A 143 3.68 -12.39 22.10
CA LEU A 143 4.53 -13.15 21.18
C LEU A 143 5.11 -12.27 20.08
N VAL A 144 4.27 -11.44 19.46
CA VAL A 144 4.70 -10.58 18.35
C VAL A 144 5.63 -9.46 18.86
N THR A 145 5.40 -8.94 20.06
CA THR A 145 6.26 -7.93 20.67
C THR A 145 7.63 -8.50 21.06
N ASP A 146 7.66 -9.72 21.62
CA ASP A 146 8.91 -10.42 21.96
C ASP A 146 9.76 -10.68 20.70
N ALA A 147 9.13 -11.15 19.61
CA ALA A 147 9.82 -11.37 18.35
C ALA A 147 10.39 -10.05 17.77
N ALA A 148 9.58 -8.98 17.72
CA ALA A 148 10.01 -7.68 17.24
C ALA A 148 11.13 -7.07 18.11
N TYR A 149 11.11 -7.29 19.43
CA TYR A 149 12.16 -6.83 20.34
C TYR A 149 13.49 -7.52 20.09
N LYS A 150 13.48 -8.85 19.96
CA LYS A 150 14.70 -9.63 19.67
C LYS A 150 15.34 -9.18 18.35
N GLU A 151 14.54 -9.00 17.33
CA GLU A 151 15.01 -8.49 16.05
C GLU A 151 15.56 -7.06 16.16
N ALA A 152 14.88 -6.16 16.88
CA ALA A 152 15.35 -4.82 17.14
C ALA A 152 16.72 -4.79 17.84
N LEU A 153 16.98 -5.74 18.74
CA LEU A 153 18.28 -5.87 19.41
C LEU A 153 19.40 -6.30 18.45
N GLU A 154 19.11 -7.20 17.53
CA GLU A 154 20.08 -7.61 16.49
C GLU A 154 20.39 -6.44 15.55
N GLN A 155 19.36 -5.73 15.11
CA GLN A 155 19.49 -4.59 14.22
C GLN A 155 20.28 -3.44 14.84
N ILE A 156 20.01 -3.06 16.10
CA ILE A 156 20.75 -1.97 16.75
C ILE A 156 22.21 -2.30 16.95
N ARG A 157 22.56 -3.55 17.29
CA ARG A 157 23.94 -4.02 17.40
C ARG A 157 24.66 -3.89 16.06
N ALA A 158 24.09 -4.46 15.01
CA ALA A 158 24.65 -4.38 13.67
C ALA A 158 24.81 -2.93 13.17
N LYS A 159 23.84 -2.06 13.46
CA LYS A 159 23.91 -0.63 13.12
C LYS A 159 25.04 0.08 13.84
N ILE A 160 25.20 -0.16 15.12
CA ILE A 160 26.30 0.43 15.91
C ILE A 160 27.67 -0.05 15.39
N ASP A 161 27.81 -1.33 15.10
CA ASP A 161 29.05 -1.91 14.59
C ASP A 161 29.39 -1.37 13.18
N THR A 162 28.39 -1.25 12.30
CA THR A 162 28.56 -0.62 10.97
C THR A 162 29.00 0.83 11.09
N ARG A 163 28.41 1.61 12.00
CA ARG A 163 28.83 3.00 12.26
C ARG A 163 30.27 3.10 12.78
N ARG A 164 30.66 2.20 13.68
CA ARG A 164 32.05 2.13 14.22
C ARG A 164 33.08 1.76 13.15
N ALA A 165 32.69 0.92 12.21
CA ALA A 165 33.53 0.51 11.08
C ALA A 165 33.67 1.61 9.98
N GLY A 166 33.15 2.82 10.22
CA GLY A 166 33.23 3.93 9.26
C GLY A 166 32.14 3.92 8.18
N GLY A 167 31.03 3.21 8.44
CA GLY A 167 29.85 3.24 7.57
C GLY A 167 29.23 4.64 7.47
N THR A 168 28.58 4.91 6.34
CA THR A 168 27.91 6.20 6.10
C THR A 168 26.77 6.40 7.08
N SER A 169 26.93 7.30 8.02
CA SER A 169 25.87 7.73 8.92
C SER A 169 25.88 9.25 9.04
N ASP A 170 24.72 9.84 9.20
CA ASP A 170 24.58 11.25 9.62
C ASP A 170 24.32 11.24 11.14
N PRO A 171 25.33 11.55 11.98
CA PRO A 171 25.21 11.48 13.43
C PRO A 171 24.19 12.48 14.00
N ASP A 172 23.92 13.57 13.27
CA ASP A 172 22.98 14.60 13.68
C ASP A 172 21.52 14.30 13.28
N ARG A 173 21.30 13.24 12.49
CA ARG A 173 19.98 12.81 12.08
C ARG A 173 19.39 11.84 13.12
N PRO A 174 18.30 12.21 13.80
CA PRO A 174 17.63 11.26 14.69
C PRO A 174 17.06 10.09 13.90
N SER A 175 17.02 8.91 14.52
CA SER A 175 16.49 7.70 13.90
C SER A 175 14.97 7.74 13.80
N HIS A 176 14.29 8.33 14.80
CA HIS A 176 12.84 8.37 14.86
C HIS A 176 12.35 9.70 15.45
N THR A 177 11.13 10.12 15.10
CA THR A 177 10.52 11.34 15.65
C THR A 177 9.46 11.03 16.67
N ARG A 178 9.51 11.72 17.82
CA ARG A 178 8.44 11.68 18.83
C ARG A 178 7.20 12.41 18.30
N ARG A 179 6.01 11.90 18.63
CA ARG A 179 4.75 12.54 18.27
C ARG A 179 3.84 12.63 19.48
N ALA A 180 3.05 13.71 19.52
CA ALA A 180 1.96 13.81 20.49
C ALA A 180 0.94 12.69 20.26
N ALA A 181 0.34 12.21 21.34
CA ALA A 181 -0.72 11.21 21.27
C ALA A 181 -1.87 11.72 20.39
N PHE A 182 -2.36 10.82 19.55
CA PHE A 182 -3.55 11.07 18.72
C PHE A 182 -4.60 10.02 19.07
N VAL A 183 -5.76 10.49 19.51
CA VAL A 183 -6.85 9.62 19.92
C VAL A 183 -8.05 9.86 19.00
N LYS A 184 -8.42 8.82 18.23
CA LYS A 184 -9.61 8.79 17.40
C LYS A 184 -10.21 7.39 17.44
N GLN A 185 -11.23 7.21 18.27
CA GLN A 185 -11.78 5.88 18.56
C GLN A 185 -13.17 5.64 17.92
N GLU A 186 -13.75 6.59 17.23
CA GLU A 186 -15.07 6.41 16.64
C GLU A 186 -15.00 5.37 15.51
N PRO A 187 -15.66 4.21 15.68
CA PRO A 187 -15.81 3.26 14.59
C PRO A 187 -16.72 3.88 13.52
N VAL A 188 -16.25 3.92 12.30
CA VAL A 188 -17.10 4.26 11.15
C VAL A 188 -17.91 3.01 10.82
N GLU A 189 -19.24 3.07 10.98
CA GLU A 189 -20.13 2.03 10.45
C GLU A 189 -19.94 1.93 8.94
N VAL A 190 -19.58 0.77 8.45
CA VAL A 190 -19.38 0.53 7.02
C VAL A 190 -20.35 -0.56 6.59
N PRO A 191 -21.13 -0.34 5.52
CA PRO A 191 -22.02 -1.38 5.00
C PRO A 191 -21.25 -2.66 4.67
N ALA A 192 -21.91 -3.81 4.83
CA ALA A 192 -21.36 -5.11 4.46
C ALA A 192 -20.88 -5.13 3.00
N LEU A 193 -19.91 -5.99 2.69
CA LEU A 193 -19.47 -6.21 1.33
C LEU A 193 -20.61 -6.76 0.45
N GLU A 194 -20.49 -6.55 -0.84
CA GLU A 194 -21.38 -7.15 -1.82
C GLU A 194 -21.24 -8.68 -1.80
N SER A 195 -22.37 -9.37 -1.95
CA SER A 195 -22.38 -10.82 -2.05
C SER A 195 -21.53 -11.30 -3.24
N ASN A 196 -20.62 -12.22 -2.96
CA ASN A 196 -19.76 -12.81 -3.99
C ASN A 196 -20.58 -13.48 -5.11
N ASP A 197 -21.76 -14.04 -4.80
CA ASP A 197 -22.68 -14.57 -5.81
C ASP A 197 -23.22 -13.48 -6.76
N ALA A 198 -23.49 -12.29 -6.24
CA ALA A 198 -23.92 -11.16 -7.07
C ALA A 198 -22.78 -10.67 -7.97
N LEU A 199 -21.57 -10.55 -7.44
CA LEU A 199 -20.38 -10.19 -8.21
C LEU A 199 -20.07 -11.23 -9.29
N ASP A 200 -20.19 -12.51 -8.98
CA ASP A 200 -19.97 -13.62 -9.91
C ASP A 200 -20.96 -13.60 -11.08
N ARG A 201 -22.25 -13.42 -10.82
CA ARG A 201 -23.26 -13.30 -11.90
C ARG A 201 -22.90 -12.16 -12.86
N ARG A 202 -22.47 -11.01 -12.34
CA ARG A 202 -22.05 -9.87 -13.14
C ARG A 202 -20.79 -10.19 -13.96
N ALA A 203 -19.76 -10.77 -13.33
CA ALA A 203 -18.52 -11.14 -14.00
C ALA A 203 -18.75 -12.10 -15.17
N ARG A 204 -19.57 -13.14 -14.96
CA ARG A 204 -19.96 -14.10 -16.02
C ARG A 204 -20.74 -13.44 -17.16
N ALA A 205 -21.69 -12.58 -16.84
CA ALA A 205 -22.48 -11.89 -17.85
C ALA A 205 -21.59 -11.00 -18.76
N ILE A 206 -20.66 -10.25 -18.16
CA ILE A 206 -19.75 -9.36 -18.89
C ILE A 206 -18.71 -10.18 -19.67
N SER A 207 -18.09 -11.19 -19.08
CA SER A 207 -17.07 -12.00 -19.75
C SER A 207 -17.62 -12.81 -20.93
N ARG A 208 -18.93 -13.13 -20.93
CA ARG A 208 -19.61 -13.82 -22.04
C ARG A 208 -19.55 -13.03 -23.35
N VAL A 209 -19.40 -11.70 -23.32
CA VAL A 209 -19.24 -10.84 -24.50
C VAL A 209 -18.07 -11.30 -25.37
N PHE A 210 -17.02 -11.83 -24.78
CA PHE A 210 -15.82 -12.26 -25.49
C PHE A 210 -15.94 -13.65 -26.12
N ARG A 211 -16.98 -14.41 -25.76
CA ARG A 211 -17.19 -15.76 -26.29
C ARG A 211 -17.54 -15.71 -27.78
N GLY A 212 -16.82 -16.49 -28.58
CA GLY A 212 -17.04 -16.56 -30.03
C GLY A 212 -16.43 -15.41 -30.84
N ILE A 213 -15.70 -14.49 -30.21
CA ILE A 213 -14.91 -13.47 -30.92
C ILE A 213 -13.57 -14.09 -31.33
N ALA A 214 -13.39 -14.40 -32.63
CA ALA A 214 -12.29 -15.21 -33.13
C ALA A 214 -10.88 -14.71 -32.77
N HIS A 215 -10.70 -13.38 -32.70
CA HIS A 215 -9.39 -12.78 -32.37
C HIS A 215 -9.13 -12.67 -30.85
N VAL A 216 -10.11 -12.90 -30.00
CA VAL A 216 -9.92 -12.92 -28.54
C VAL A 216 -9.43 -14.30 -28.11
N ARG A 217 -8.19 -14.36 -27.62
CA ARG A 217 -7.56 -15.59 -27.16
C ARG A 217 -7.98 -15.93 -25.73
N ASP A 218 -8.01 -14.91 -24.87
CA ASP A 218 -8.46 -15.05 -23.49
C ASP A 218 -9.12 -13.76 -23.02
N SER A 219 -9.97 -13.89 -21.99
CA SER A 219 -10.59 -12.75 -21.31
C SER A 219 -10.64 -12.96 -19.81
N ARG A 220 -10.56 -11.87 -19.09
CA ARG A 220 -10.68 -11.88 -17.63
C ARG A 220 -11.58 -10.73 -17.20
N VAL A 221 -12.66 -11.03 -16.51
CA VAL A 221 -13.49 -10.05 -15.81
C VAL A 221 -13.42 -10.35 -14.33
N ALA A 222 -12.80 -9.46 -13.58
CA ALA A 222 -12.63 -9.58 -12.14
C ALA A 222 -13.43 -8.51 -11.41
N PHE A 223 -14.18 -8.91 -10.39
CA PHE A 223 -14.74 -8.03 -9.38
C PHE A 223 -14.08 -8.33 -8.05
N THR A 224 -13.75 -7.27 -7.32
CA THR A 224 -13.22 -7.33 -5.96
C THR A 224 -14.01 -6.39 -5.08
N SER A 225 -14.40 -6.85 -3.90
CA SER A 225 -14.91 -6.02 -2.81
C SER A 225 -14.04 -6.24 -1.59
N PHE A 226 -13.48 -5.16 -1.05
CA PHE A 226 -12.46 -5.18 -0.02
C PHE A 226 -12.85 -4.22 1.10
N LEU A 227 -12.77 -4.68 2.34
CA LEU A 227 -12.96 -3.89 3.54
C LEU A 227 -11.80 -4.13 4.50
N GLU A 228 -11.10 -3.08 4.85
CA GLU A 228 -10.00 -3.07 5.80
C GLU A 228 -10.35 -2.16 6.97
N ARG A 229 -10.26 -2.68 8.19
CA ARG A 229 -10.33 -1.91 9.43
C ARG A 229 -8.97 -1.99 10.11
N ARG A 230 -8.43 -0.84 10.50
CA ARG A 230 -7.10 -0.74 11.13
C ARG A 230 -7.22 -0.02 12.45
N TRP A 231 -6.63 -0.60 13.48
CA TRP A 231 -6.45 0.03 14.78
C TRP A 231 -4.96 0.16 15.05
N TYR A 232 -4.57 1.32 15.49
CA TYR A 232 -3.19 1.63 15.83
C TYR A 232 -3.12 2.06 17.29
N ILE A 233 -2.24 1.41 18.07
CA ILE A 233 -2.03 1.69 19.49
C ILE A 233 -0.53 1.72 19.73
N ASN A 234 0.00 2.73 20.45
CA ASN A 234 1.42 2.79 20.77
C ASN A 234 1.71 3.28 22.18
N SER A 235 2.96 3.11 22.61
CA SER A 235 3.48 3.50 23.91
C SER A 235 3.60 5.01 24.13
N GLU A 236 3.36 5.85 23.12
CA GLU A 236 3.27 7.31 23.24
C GLU A 236 1.83 7.77 23.53
N GLY A 237 0.86 6.84 23.63
CA GLY A 237 -0.54 7.14 23.95
C GLY A 237 -1.43 7.31 22.72
N THR A 238 -0.94 7.13 21.50
CA THR A 238 -1.80 7.13 20.32
C THR A 238 -2.73 5.93 20.32
N ARG A 239 -4.02 6.21 20.06
CA ARG A 239 -5.08 5.20 19.94
C ARG A 239 -6.03 5.62 18.83
N ALA A 240 -5.88 5.05 17.65
CA ALA A 240 -6.59 5.51 16.47
C ALA A 240 -7.16 4.36 15.65
N HIS A 241 -8.26 4.64 14.97
CA HIS A 241 -8.97 3.71 14.08
C HIS A 241 -9.15 4.34 12.70
N ASP A 242 -9.00 3.53 11.65
CA ASP A 242 -9.25 3.91 10.28
C ASP A 242 -9.92 2.76 9.53
N THR A 243 -10.84 3.08 8.63
CA THR A 243 -11.57 2.11 7.82
C THR A 243 -11.46 2.48 6.35
N ARG A 244 -11.08 1.50 5.54
CA ARG A 244 -10.99 1.64 4.10
C ARG A 244 -11.84 0.59 3.40
N ARG A 245 -12.70 1.03 2.49
CA ARG A 245 -13.47 0.16 1.64
C ARG A 245 -13.18 0.47 0.17
N VAL A 246 -13.02 -0.58 -0.62
CA VAL A 246 -12.79 -0.48 -2.07
C VAL A 246 -13.60 -1.55 -2.77
N SER A 247 -14.36 -1.15 -3.77
CA SER A 247 -14.96 -2.05 -4.77
C SER A 247 -14.31 -1.77 -6.11
N GLY A 248 -13.99 -2.81 -6.88
CA GLY A 248 -13.30 -2.68 -8.15
C GLY A 248 -13.83 -3.64 -9.20
N VAL A 249 -13.73 -3.21 -10.46
CA VAL A 249 -13.92 -4.05 -11.64
C VAL A 249 -12.74 -3.89 -12.59
N ILE A 250 -12.25 -5.01 -13.10
CA ILE A 250 -11.21 -5.07 -14.13
C ILE A 250 -11.69 -5.97 -15.24
N ILE A 251 -11.61 -5.48 -16.47
CA ILE A 251 -11.88 -6.24 -17.69
C ILE A 251 -10.59 -6.27 -18.50
N VAL A 252 -10.11 -7.45 -18.85
CA VAL A 252 -8.93 -7.65 -19.72
C VAL A 252 -9.34 -8.55 -20.86
N ALA A 253 -8.84 -8.25 -22.06
CA ALA A 253 -8.91 -9.16 -23.20
C ALA A 253 -7.55 -9.22 -23.88
N THR A 254 -7.17 -10.42 -24.33
CA THR A 254 -5.89 -10.67 -24.99
C THR A 254 -6.09 -11.26 -26.38
N ALA A 255 -5.14 -10.97 -27.26
CA ALA A 255 -5.05 -11.54 -28.60
C ALA A 255 -3.58 -11.80 -28.94
N GLN A 256 -3.34 -12.47 -30.05
CA GLN A 256 -2.02 -12.62 -30.63
C GLN A 256 -2.00 -11.97 -32.00
N ALA A 257 -1.01 -11.12 -32.25
CA ALA A 257 -0.77 -10.55 -33.57
C ALA A 257 -0.17 -11.60 -34.52
N ASP A 258 -0.19 -11.33 -35.83
CA ASP A 258 0.26 -12.26 -36.86
C ASP A 258 1.78 -12.55 -36.75
N ASP A 259 2.54 -11.63 -36.17
CA ASP A 259 3.99 -11.79 -35.84
C ASP A 259 4.25 -12.57 -34.54
N GLY A 260 3.20 -13.06 -33.89
CA GLY A 260 3.28 -13.81 -32.63
C GLY A 260 3.30 -12.93 -31.36
N GLN A 261 3.28 -11.60 -31.50
CA GLN A 261 3.26 -10.71 -30.32
C GLN A 261 1.95 -10.85 -29.56
N GLU A 262 2.04 -11.01 -28.23
CA GLU A 262 0.87 -10.98 -27.36
C GLU A 262 0.40 -9.55 -27.15
N LEU A 263 -0.90 -9.34 -27.37
CA LEU A 263 -1.58 -8.06 -27.22
C LEU A 263 -2.59 -8.12 -26.09
N ALA A 264 -2.68 -7.04 -25.31
CA ALA A 264 -3.66 -6.94 -24.24
C ALA A 264 -4.30 -5.54 -24.22
N VAL A 265 -5.59 -5.51 -23.94
CA VAL A 265 -6.34 -4.29 -23.64
C VAL A 265 -7.06 -4.48 -22.31
N PHE A 266 -7.20 -3.40 -21.55
CA PHE A 266 -7.87 -3.46 -20.28
C PHE A 266 -8.73 -2.22 -19.99
N TYR A 267 -9.68 -2.42 -19.10
CA TYR A 267 -10.49 -1.38 -18.47
C TYR A 267 -10.56 -1.64 -16.99
N SER A 268 -10.49 -0.61 -16.17
CA SER A 268 -10.65 -0.72 -14.72
C SER A 268 -11.41 0.46 -14.16
N ARG A 269 -12.23 0.18 -13.15
CA ARG A 269 -12.90 1.19 -12.32
C ARG A 269 -12.89 0.76 -10.86
N TYR A 270 -12.76 1.75 -10.01
CA TYR A 270 -12.76 1.57 -8.56
C TYR A 270 -13.70 2.58 -7.92
N GLY A 271 -14.24 2.21 -6.78
CA GLY A 271 -15.08 3.05 -5.94
C GLY A 271 -14.97 2.63 -4.49
N HIS A 272 -15.65 3.32 -3.60
CA HIS A 272 -15.76 2.91 -2.21
C HIS A 272 -16.77 1.79 -2.03
N THR A 273 -17.77 1.72 -2.91
CA THR A 273 -18.82 0.69 -2.91
C THR A 273 -19.13 0.25 -4.33
N ALA A 274 -19.86 -0.84 -4.50
CA ALA A 274 -20.33 -1.27 -5.82
C ALA A 274 -21.24 -0.24 -6.52
N LYS A 275 -21.86 0.66 -5.75
CA LYS A 275 -22.69 1.75 -6.30
C LYS A 275 -21.85 2.83 -7.03
N ASP A 276 -20.56 2.92 -6.71
CA ASP A 276 -19.63 3.82 -7.39
C ASP A 276 -19.08 3.20 -8.70
N LEU A 277 -19.32 1.91 -8.93
CA LEU A 277 -18.92 1.22 -10.16
C LEU A 277 -19.95 1.47 -11.28
N PRO A 278 -19.53 1.39 -12.54
CA PRO A 278 -20.45 1.47 -13.68
C PRO A 278 -21.51 0.37 -13.63
N GLY A 279 -22.70 0.68 -14.16
CA GLY A 279 -23.77 -0.29 -14.32
C GLY A 279 -23.42 -1.38 -15.33
N ASP A 280 -24.20 -2.48 -15.31
CA ASP A 280 -23.93 -3.65 -16.17
C ASP A 280 -24.01 -3.29 -17.67
N SER A 281 -24.93 -2.41 -18.07
CA SER A 281 -25.04 -1.96 -19.46
C SER A 281 -23.78 -1.22 -19.94
N GLU A 282 -23.20 -0.37 -19.11
CA GLU A 282 -21.96 0.35 -19.39
C GLU A 282 -20.76 -0.61 -19.43
N LEU A 283 -20.66 -1.55 -18.50
CA LEU A 283 -19.58 -2.55 -18.49
C LEU A 283 -19.67 -3.49 -19.69
N LEU A 284 -20.88 -3.88 -20.13
CA LEU A 284 -21.08 -4.65 -21.35
C LEU A 284 -20.69 -3.89 -22.61
N ALA A 285 -20.99 -2.59 -22.68
CA ALA A 285 -20.56 -1.72 -23.78
C ALA A 285 -19.03 -1.60 -23.80
N GLU A 286 -18.42 -1.42 -22.63
CA GLU A 286 -16.96 -1.31 -22.52
C GLU A 286 -16.26 -2.63 -22.91
N ALA A 287 -16.78 -3.78 -22.51
CA ALA A 287 -16.25 -5.08 -22.95
C ALA A 287 -16.26 -5.22 -24.48
N ARG A 288 -17.35 -4.79 -25.16
CA ARG A 288 -17.41 -4.75 -26.62
C ARG A 288 -16.40 -3.77 -27.24
N ASN A 289 -16.21 -2.61 -26.60
CA ASN A 289 -15.22 -1.62 -27.04
C ASN A 289 -13.80 -2.17 -26.92
N LEU A 290 -13.49 -2.88 -25.85
CA LEU A 290 -12.18 -3.55 -25.68
C LEU A 290 -11.94 -4.59 -26.78
N ALA A 291 -12.94 -5.41 -27.11
CA ALA A 291 -12.80 -6.37 -28.21
C ALA A 291 -12.51 -5.70 -29.55
N LYS A 292 -13.22 -4.59 -29.89
CA LYS A 292 -12.97 -3.80 -31.10
C LYS A 292 -11.58 -3.17 -31.10
N LYS A 293 -11.16 -2.60 -29.95
CA LYS A 293 -9.84 -1.99 -29.79
C LYS A 293 -8.73 -3.02 -29.96
N LEU A 294 -8.92 -4.22 -29.41
CA LEU A 294 -7.96 -5.32 -29.52
C LEU A 294 -7.78 -5.76 -31.00
N ASP A 295 -8.87 -5.87 -31.76
CA ASP A 295 -8.80 -6.19 -33.19
C ASP A 295 -8.10 -5.07 -34.00
N ALA A 296 -8.37 -3.79 -33.67
CA ALA A 296 -7.70 -2.66 -34.31
C ALA A 296 -6.19 -2.65 -34.04
N ILE A 297 -5.76 -2.95 -32.79
CA ILE A 297 -4.33 -3.04 -32.42
C ILE A 297 -3.68 -4.21 -33.14
N ARG A 298 -4.37 -5.37 -33.25
CA ARG A 298 -3.86 -6.55 -33.94
C ARG A 298 -3.57 -6.28 -35.43
N LYS A 299 -4.37 -5.44 -36.06
CA LYS A 299 -4.26 -5.05 -37.48
C LYS A 299 -3.37 -3.83 -37.69
N ALA A 300 -2.94 -3.16 -36.63
CA ALA A 300 -2.13 -1.95 -36.75
C ALA A 300 -0.72 -2.27 -37.28
N PRO A 301 -0.16 -1.40 -38.13
CA PRO A 301 1.21 -1.59 -38.59
C PRO A 301 2.21 -1.48 -37.46
N VAL A 302 3.27 -2.26 -37.53
CA VAL A 302 4.40 -2.17 -36.60
C VAL A 302 5.18 -0.90 -36.88
N VAL A 303 5.46 -0.13 -35.83
CA VAL A 303 6.29 1.08 -35.91
C VAL A 303 7.67 0.74 -35.36
N ASP A 304 8.71 0.83 -36.18
CA ASP A 304 10.07 0.46 -35.79
C ASP A 304 10.67 1.46 -34.80
N ASN A 305 10.74 2.72 -35.18
CA ASN A 305 11.30 3.80 -34.35
C ASN A 305 10.50 5.08 -34.52
N TYR A 306 10.29 5.80 -33.41
CA TYR A 306 9.74 7.13 -33.42
C TYR A 306 10.55 8.05 -32.50
N ILE A 307 11.01 9.17 -33.06
CA ILE A 307 11.68 10.25 -32.32
C ILE A 307 10.88 11.50 -32.54
N GLY A 308 10.25 12.02 -31.49
CA GLY A 308 9.42 13.21 -31.56
C GLY A 308 8.57 13.42 -30.31
N PRO A 309 7.75 14.47 -30.28
CA PRO A 309 6.83 14.74 -29.20
C PRO A 309 5.81 13.61 -29.04
N VAL A 310 5.50 13.23 -27.81
CA VAL A 310 4.47 12.22 -27.48
C VAL A 310 3.47 12.81 -26.49
N LEU A 311 2.19 12.74 -26.84
CA LEU A 311 1.08 13.10 -25.96
C LEU A 311 0.55 11.83 -25.26
N PHE A 312 0.62 11.81 -23.95
CA PHE A 312 0.02 10.76 -23.12
C PHE A 312 -1.35 11.21 -22.63
N GLU A 313 -2.39 10.42 -22.89
CA GLU A 313 -3.76 10.72 -22.51
C GLU A 313 -4.38 9.59 -21.66
N GLY A 314 -5.41 9.94 -20.87
CA GLY A 314 -6.18 8.98 -20.09
C GLY A 314 -5.32 8.10 -19.18
N GLY A 315 -5.42 6.78 -19.33
CA GLY A 315 -4.65 5.81 -18.53
C GLY A 315 -3.15 5.91 -18.76
N GLY A 316 -2.70 6.20 -19.99
CA GLY A 316 -1.29 6.36 -20.32
C GLY A 316 -0.63 7.54 -19.57
N ALA A 317 -1.34 8.66 -19.44
CA ALA A 317 -0.86 9.80 -18.65
C ALA A 317 -0.74 9.44 -17.15
N VAL A 318 -1.71 8.70 -16.62
CA VAL A 318 -1.66 8.21 -15.23
C VAL A 318 -0.49 7.24 -15.02
N ASP A 319 -0.27 6.33 -15.96
CA ASP A 319 0.80 5.33 -15.85
C ASP A 319 2.20 5.97 -15.93
N ILE A 320 2.41 6.97 -16.78
CA ILE A 320 3.67 7.73 -16.80
C ILE A 320 3.93 8.36 -15.44
N VAL A 321 2.96 9.09 -14.86
CA VAL A 321 3.12 9.73 -13.57
C VAL A 321 3.37 8.70 -12.46
N ARG A 322 2.61 7.60 -12.47
CA ARG A 322 2.72 6.52 -11.47
C ARG A 322 4.09 5.83 -11.50
N THR A 323 4.70 5.71 -12.66
CA THR A 323 5.98 5.00 -12.83
C THR A 323 7.21 5.90 -12.74
N THR A 324 7.10 7.15 -13.19
CA THR A 324 8.26 8.04 -13.30
C THR A 324 8.32 9.13 -12.23
N LEU A 325 7.18 9.52 -11.64
CA LEU A 325 7.14 10.61 -10.65
C LEU A 325 6.79 10.09 -9.24
N ALA A 326 5.67 9.39 -9.10
CA ALA A 326 5.13 9.01 -7.78
C ALA A 326 6.12 8.24 -6.89
N PRO A 327 6.95 7.29 -7.38
CA PRO A 327 7.93 6.58 -6.56
C PRO A 327 9.03 7.47 -5.99
N HIS A 328 9.28 8.63 -6.61
CA HIS A 328 10.35 9.55 -6.25
C HIS A 328 9.91 10.65 -5.29
N LEU A 329 8.63 10.74 -4.94
CA LEU A 329 8.11 11.77 -4.02
C LEU A 329 8.29 11.42 -2.53
N GLY A 330 8.76 10.21 -2.22
CA GLY A 330 9.05 9.77 -0.86
C GLY A 330 10.37 10.35 -0.33
N GLY A 331 10.33 10.95 0.86
CA GLY A 331 11.48 11.57 1.53
C GLY A 331 12.14 10.70 2.61
N THR A 332 11.74 9.44 2.74
CA THR A 332 12.39 8.52 3.69
C THR A 332 13.83 8.27 3.25
N PRO A 333 14.82 8.54 4.11
CA PRO A 333 16.22 8.34 3.77
C PRO A 333 16.53 6.89 3.41
N LEU A 334 17.55 6.68 2.61
CA LEU A 334 18.07 5.33 2.38
C LEU A 334 18.47 4.70 3.72
N PRO A 335 18.20 3.41 3.92
CA PRO A 335 18.65 2.70 5.12
C PRO A 335 20.19 2.72 5.21
N GLU A 336 20.70 2.80 6.43
CA GLU A 336 22.11 2.55 6.71
C GLU A 336 22.42 1.04 6.52
N GLY A 337 23.67 0.70 6.26
CA GLY A 337 24.11 -0.69 6.05
C GLY A 337 24.00 -1.18 4.60
N LEU A 338 23.47 -0.37 3.68
CA LEU A 338 23.47 -0.70 2.25
C LEU A 338 24.88 -0.63 1.66
N SER A 339 25.24 -1.58 0.83
CA SER A 339 26.41 -1.47 -0.05
C SER A 339 26.21 -0.35 -1.08
N ALA A 340 27.30 0.15 -1.67
CA ALA A 340 27.24 1.19 -2.71
C ALA A 340 26.39 0.75 -3.92
N ALA A 341 26.40 -0.54 -4.28
CA ALA A 341 25.59 -1.09 -5.35
C ALA A 341 24.10 -1.10 -5.02
N GLU A 342 23.73 -1.53 -3.79
CA GLU A 342 22.36 -1.49 -3.32
C GLU A 342 21.84 -0.06 -3.16
N ALA A 343 22.66 0.84 -2.62
CA ALA A 343 22.31 2.26 -2.50
C ALA A 343 22.00 2.87 -3.88
N LYS A 344 22.73 2.49 -4.93
CA LYS A 344 22.46 2.90 -6.32
C LYS A 344 21.13 2.32 -6.86
N GLN A 345 20.82 1.08 -6.52
CA GLN A 345 19.59 0.43 -6.95
C GLN A 345 18.34 1.03 -6.28
N PHE A 346 18.46 1.43 -5.02
CA PHE A 346 17.38 2.06 -4.24
C PHE A 346 17.39 3.59 -4.28
N GLY A 347 18.52 4.19 -4.61
CA GLY A 347 18.71 5.62 -4.80
C GLY A 347 18.39 6.01 -6.25
N GLY A 348 17.99 7.22 -6.47
CA GLY A 348 17.61 7.76 -7.80
C GLY A 348 16.33 8.57 -7.74
N GLY A 349 15.72 8.63 -6.55
CA GLY A 349 14.61 9.51 -6.27
C GLY A 349 15.03 10.94 -5.90
N LEU A 350 14.05 11.78 -5.68
CA LEU A 350 14.24 13.08 -5.08
C LEU A 350 14.76 12.92 -3.64
N SER A 351 15.61 13.82 -3.21
CA SER A 351 16.22 13.80 -1.87
C SER A 351 16.11 15.16 -1.21
N ASP A 352 16.49 15.25 0.04
CA ASP A 352 16.56 16.51 0.77
C ASP A 352 17.33 17.62 0.02
N ASP A 353 18.38 17.23 -0.71
CA ASP A 353 19.21 18.18 -1.43
C ASP A 353 18.51 18.80 -2.63
N THR A 354 17.48 18.13 -3.16
CA THR A 354 16.64 18.62 -4.25
C THR A 354 15.51 19.54 -3.78
N VAL A 355 15.25 19.63 -2.48
CA VAL A 355 14.25 20.56 -1.93
C VAL A 355 14.66 22.01 -2.21
N GLY A 356 13.77 22.76 -2.84
CA GLY A 356 14.00 24.13 -3.33
C GLY A 356 14.45 24.20 -4.80
N LEU A 357 14.84 23.08 -5.40
CA LEU A 357 15.23 23.04 -6.82
C LEU A 357 14.02 22.81 -7.74
N ARG A 358 14.16 23.16 -9.00
CA ARG A 358 13.19 22.88 -10.04
C ARG A 358 13.33 21.43 -10.51
N VAL A 359 12.25 20.65 -10.34
CA VAL A 359 12.18 19.21 -10.66
C VAL A 359 11.18 18.91 -11.78
N LEU A 360 10.27 19.85 -12.06
CA LEU A 360 9.27 19.74 -13.13
C LEU A 360 9.19 21.02 -13.96
N SER A 361 8.36 21.01 -15.00
CA SER A 361 8.02 22.22 -15.73
C SER A 361 7.42 23.28 -14.80
N PRO A 362 7.73 24.57 -14.97
CA PRO A 362 7.17 25.67 -14.17
C PRO A 362 5.63 25.78 -14.34
N LEU A 363 5.07 25.11 -15.32
CA LEU A 363 3.63 25.05 -15.54
C LEU A 363 2.92 24.06 -14.61
N LEU A 364 3.66 23.18 -13.91
CA LEU A 364 3.09 22.05 -13.14
C LEU A 364 3.26 22.24 -11.63
N SER A 365 2.20 21.92 -10.92
CA SER A 365 2.21 21.76 -9.46
C SER A 365 1.67 20.39 -9.07
N VAL A 366 2.21 19.81 -7.99
CA VAL A 366 1.87 18.46 -7.52
C VAL A 366 1.50 18.50 -6.05
N THR A 367 0.34 17.95 -5.73
CA THR A 367 -0.17 17.81 -4.36
C THR A 367 -0.55 16.36 -4.10
N ASP A 368 -0.17 15.82 -2.94
CA ASP A 368 -0.73 14.57 -2.42
C ASP A 368 -1.76 14.87 -1.33
N ASP A 369 -2.94 14.29 -1.43
CA ASP A 369 -4.02 14.53 -0.46
C ASP A 369 -4.75 13.23 -0.07
N PRO A 370 -4.24 12.51 0.93
CA PRO A 370 -4.89 11.31 1.45
C PRO A 370 -6.24 11.59 2.16
N THR A 371 -6.53 12.86 2.50
CA THR A 371 -7.80 13.23 3.15
C THR A 371 -8.95 13.39 2.17
N SER A 372 -8.65 13.45 0.88
CA SER A 372 -9.65 13.59 -0.19
C SER A 372 -10.24 12.22 -0.57
N HIS A 373 -11.56 12.11 -0.58
CA HIS A 373 -12.27 10.87 -0.93
C HIS A 373 -12.83 10.88 -2.34
N ARG A 374 -12.91 12.05 -2.99
CA ARG A 374 -13.44 12.20 -4.35
C ARG A 374 -12.71 13.29 -5.13
N SER A 375 -12.65 13.11 -6.47
CA SER A 375 -12.29 14.15 -7.42
C SER A 375 -13.40 14.25 -8.47
N GLY A 376 -14.22 15.30 -8.37
CA GLY A 376 -15.47 15.38 -9.11
C GLY A 376 -16.38 14.17 -8.80
N ARG A 377 -16.79 13.44 -9.83
CA ARG A 377 -17.61 12.23 -9.67
C ARG A 377 -16.81 10.96 -9.36
N ARG A 378 -15.49 10.98 -9.45
CA ARG A 378 -14.63 9.79 -9.24
C ARG A 378 -14.32 9.60 -7.77
N ALA A 379 -14.50 8.41 -7.26
CA ALA A 379 -14.00 8.00 -5.95
C ALA A 379 -12.47 7.91 -6.00
N LEU A 380 -11.82 8.35 -4.94
CA LEU A 380 -10.38 8.25 -4.73
C LEU A 380 -10.12 7.17 -3.69
N ILE A 381 -9.41 6.12 -4.08
CA ILE A 381 -9.18 4.93 -3.24
C ILE A 381 -7.86 4.96 -2.47
N GLY A 382 -7.03 5.98 -2.65
CA GLY A 382 -5.77 6.17 -1.92
C GLY A 382 -5.93 6.89 -0.58
N GLY A 383 -7.17 7.27 -0.18
CA GLY A 383 -7.44 8.01 1.05
C GLY A 383 -7.28 7.18 2.32
N PHE A 384 -6.87 7.86 3.40
CA PHE A 384 -6.82 7.33 4.77
C PHE A 384 -6.85 8.49 5.77
N GLN A 385 -7.17 8.19 7.04
CA GLN A 385 -7.20 9.19 8.11
C GLN A 385 -5.92 9.22 8.94
N ILE A 386 -5.28 8.06 9.09
CA ILE A 386 -4.00 7.89 9.77
C ILE A 386 -3.06 7.08 8.86
N ASP A 387 -1.79 7.45 8.86
CA ASP A 387 -0.78 6.66 8.17
C ASP A 387 -0.43 5.37 8.95
N ASP A 388 0.45 4.55 8.39
CA ASP A 388 0.80 3.27 9.01
C ASP A 388 1.70 3.40 10.26
N GLU A 389 2.11 4.61 10.63
CA GLU A 389 2.84 4.95 11.86
C GLU A 389 1.96 5.71 12.89
N GLY A 390 0.65 5.78 12.66
CA GLY A 390 -0.31 6.41 13.57
C GLY A 390 -0.32 7.94 13.51
N VAL A 391 0.23 8.54 12.47
CA VAL A 391 0.23 9.99 12.26
C VAL A 391 -1.00 10.40 11.43
N PRO A 392 -1.74 11.46 11.84
CA PRO A 392 -2.85 11.97 11.04
C PRO A 392 -2.41 12.32 9.61
N ALA A 393 -3.22 11.91 8.65
CA ALA A 393 -3.03 12.22 7.24
C ALA A 393 -3.12 13.74 6.99
N GLN A 394 -2.29 14.26 6.10
CA GLN A 394 -2.24 15.68 5.77
C GLN A 394 -2.21 15.87 4.25
N ARG A 395 -2.83 16.95 3.78
CA ARG A 395 -2.64 17.41 2.43
C ARG A 395 -1.26 18.06 2.30
N VAL A 396 -0.43 17.61 1.35
CA VAL A 396 0.93 18.07 1.15
C VAL A 396 1.13 18.59 -0.28
N GLU A 397 1.50 19.84 -0.41
CA GLU A 397 1.94 20.40 -1.69
C GLU A 397 3.42 20.07 -1.88
N VAL A 398 3.67 19.05 -2.72
CA VAL A 398 5.03 18.50 -2.94
C VAL A 398 5.82 19.37 -3.91
N VAL A 399 5.19 19.78 -5.02
CA VAL A 399 5.80 20.65 -6.03
C VAL A 399 4.87 21.83 -6.30
N ARG A 400 5.43 23.04 -6.32
CA ARG A 400 4.73 24.28 -6.72
C ARG A 400 5.50 24.95 -7.84
N ASP A 401 4.80 25.18 -8.97
CA ASP A 401 5.37 25.88 -10.14
C ASP A 401 6.73 25.29 -10.59
N GLY A 402 6.79 23.96 -10.60
CA GLY A 402 7.96 23.19 -10.94
C GLY A 402 9.02 23.03 -9.85
N PHE A 403 8.92 23.76 -8.72
CA PHE A 403 9.88 23.70 -7.62
C PHE A 403 9.46 22.72 -6.52
N LEU A 404 10.35 21.82 -6.13
CA LEU A 404 10.13 20.89 -5.03
C LEU A 404 10.06 21.67 -3.71
N LYS A 405 8.96 21.58 -2.99
CA LYS A 405 8.74 22.24 -1.69
C LYS A 405 9.04 21.32 -0.52
N THR A 406 8.67 20.08 -0.63
CA THR A 406 8.86 19.05 0.40
C THR A 406 8.75 17.67 -0.22
N LEU A 407 9.00 16.62 0.56
CA LEU A 407 8.79 15.24 0.21
C LEU A 407 7.76 14.60 1.18
N LEU A 408 7.16 13.50 0.77
CA LEU A 408 6.26 12.71 1.59
C LEU A 408 7.07 11.90 2.60
N ILE A 409 6.79 12.06 3.90
CA ILE A 409 7.64 11.48 4.94
C ILE A 409 6.83 10.91 6.11
N GLY A 410 7.33 9.78 6.63
CA GLY A 410 6.90 9.16 7.89
C GLY A 410 7.70 9.67 9.10
N ARG A 411 7.75 8.84 10.14
CA ARG A 411 8.43 9.17 11.41
C ARG A 411 9.95 8.98 11.36
N THR A 412 10.50 8.39 10.31
CA THR A 412 11.95 8.38 10.05
C THR A 412 12.35 9.70 9.42
N PRO A 413 13.01 10.62 10.15
CA PRO A 413 13.33 11.95 9.64
C PRO A 413 14.49 11.89 8.64
N SER A 414 14.51 12.85 7.73
CA SER A 414 15.68 13.13 6.91
C SER A 414 16.46 14.32 7.44
N LYS A 415 17.54 14.73 6.77
CA LYS A 415 18.37 15.84 7.23
C LYS A 415 17.61 17.17 7.30
N LYS A 416 16.80 17.48 6.27
CA LYS A 416 16.02 18.73 6.20
C LYS A 416 14.59 18.55 6.67
N LEU A 417 14.00 17.35 6.49
CA LEU A 417 12.61 17.06 6.84
C LEU A 417 12.57 16.33 8.19
N ARG A 418 12.34 17.08 9.26
CA ARG A 418 12.47 16.60 10.64
C ARG A 418 11.19 16.04 11.23
N THR A 419 10.04 16.25 10.59
CA THR A 419 8.73 15.83 11.12
C THR A 419 7.91 15.10 10.08
N SER A 420 7.20 14.03 10.48
CA SER A 420 6.27 13.33 9.60
C SER A 420 5.14 14.25 9.12
N ASN A 421 4.76 14.12 7.87
CA ASN A 421 3.56 14.74 7.29
C ASN A 421 2.43 13.72 7.03
N GLY A 422 2.47 12.58 7.74
CA GLY A 422 1.38 11.61 7.72
C GLY A 422 1.29 10.80 6.43
N HIS A 423 2.43 10.45 5.83
CA HIS A 423 2.48 9.69 4.59
C HIS A 423 3.26 8.38 4.70
N ALA A 424 3.48 7.89 5.91
CA ALA A 424 4.13 6.60 6.09
C ALA A 424 3.23 5.46 5.61
N ARG A 425 3.71 4.68 4.64
CA ARG A 425 3.02 3.49 4.14
C ARG A 425 3.98 2.32 4.10
N ARG A 426 3.45 1.13 4.33
CA ARG A 426 4.17 -0.13 4.18
C ARG A 426 3.78 -0.78 2.86
N SER A 427 4.75 -1.08 2.01
CA SER A 427 4.50 -1.61 0.67
C SER A 427 4.04 -3.07 0.65
N ALA A 428 4.42 -3.85 1.69
CA ALA A 428 4.06 -5.26 1.84
C ALA A 428 4.11 -5.65 3.33
N PRO A 429 3.47 -6.76 3.75
CA PRO A 429 3.70 -7.35 5.06
C PRO A 429 5.20 -7.62 5.25
N GLY A 430 5.76 -7.23 6.41
CA GLY A 430 7.21 -7.32 6.68
C GLY A 430 8.07 -6.22 6.09
N GLY A 431 7.56 -5.39 5.19
CA GLY A 431 8.31 -4.28 4.58
C GLY A 431 8.46 -3.06 5.50
N VAL A 432 9.47 -2.23 5.22
CA VAL A 432 9.72 -0.99 5.97
C VAL A 432 8.69 0.10 5.64
N TYR A 433 8.48 1.02 6.57
CA TYR A 433 7.63 2.19 6.36
C TYR A 433 8.38 3.24 5.54
N ARG A 434 7.73 3.78 4.51
CA ARG A 434 8.26 4.83 3.66
C ARG A 434 7.22 5.90 3.39
N GLY A 435 7.67 7.13 3.21
CA GLY A 435 6.84 8.19 2.64
C GLY A 435 6.40 7.79 1.22
N THR A 436 5.09 7.74 0.98
CA THR A 436 4.53 7.19 -0.26
C THR A 436 3.39 8.07 -0.76
N ALA A 437 3.37 8.33 -2.07
CA ALA A 437 2.28 9.03 -2.72
C ALA A 437 0.98 8.19 -2.69
N THR A 438 -0.15 8.85 -2.52
CA THR A 438 -1.46 8.24 -2.30
C THR A 438 -2.52 8.75 -3.27
N ASN A 439 -3.16 9.86 -2.99
CA ASN A 439 -4.03 10.57 -3.92
C ASN A 439 -3.29 11.76 -4.54
N LEU A 440 -2.58 11.50 -5.62
CA LEU A 440 -1.73 12.48 -6.28
C LEU A 440 -2.53 13.32 -7.26
N PHE A 441 -2.47 14.63 -7.11
CA PHE A 441 -3.07 15.62 -7.99
C PHE A 441 -1.98 16.41 -8.71
N ILE A 442 -2.08 16.47 -10.02
CA ILE A 442 -1.22 17.31 -10.85
C ILE A 442 -2.10 18.40 -11.48
N SER A 443 -1.75 19.63 -11.26
CA SER A 443 -2.39 20.79 -11.86
C SER A 443 -1.43 21.52 -12.78
N GLY A 444 -1.96 21.96 -13.93
CA GLY A 444 -1.23 22.76 -14.89
C GLY A 444 -1.75 24.20 -14.94
N LYS A 445 -0.86 25.18 -15.11
CA LYS A 445 -1.24 26.53 -15.50
C LYS A 445 -1.56 26.52 -17.00
N ARG A 446 -2.62 27.22 -17.40
CA ARG A 446 -2.82 27.53 -18.82
C ARG A 446 -1.67 28.46 -19.26
N GLY A 447 -0.95 28.07 -20.30
CA GLY A 447 0.03 28.91 -20.96
C GLY A 447 -0.64 30.04 -21.72
#